data_f21c3838297651d29b1f6a055cd8a8ff
#
_entry.id   f21c3838297651d29b1f6a055cd8a8ff
#
_cell.length_a   1.000
_cell.length_b   1.000
_cell.length_c   1.000
_cell.angle_alpha   90.00
_cell.angle_beta   90.00
_cell.angle_gamma   90.00
#
_symmetry.space_group_name_H-M   'P 1'
#
loop_
_entity.id
_entity.type
_entity.pdbx_description
1 polymer ?
#
loop_
_entity_poly.entity_id
_entity_poly.type
_entity_poly.pdbx_seq_one_letter_code
_entity_poly.pdbx_strand_id
1 'polypeptide(L)'
;RLPFYGVAVVCADDKSAYCLIDKIHARVITYGFHDDADVRAYDVQAIKNGESFKVETSDGSFGGAFSLPMLGAHNVQNATAAIAVALELGIEKSSIQRAFQCFEGIDRRFQIYPNVVFENKSITIVDDYAHHPNELVEVLKTFQIHWPNNRQIIVFQPHRYTRTRDLFEHFVEVLSSVERLFVLEVYSAGEKSIEGCDGLSLVKAINSKNQGETVFVKELTDIENILADFVEDNDVVALLGAGSIGGLAQGFLT
;
A
#
# COMPACT_ATOMS: atom_id res chain seq x y z
N ARG A 1 15.68 3.90 -21.59
CA ARG A 1 17.15 4.10 -21.62
C ARG A 1 17.49 5.29 -20.74
N LEU A 2 18.37 5.09 -19.74
CA LEU A 2 18.92 6.19 -18.97
C LEU A 2 19.92 6.97 -19.87
N PRO A 3 19.93 8.31 -19.84
CA PRO A 3 20.97 9.09 -20.46
C PRO A 3 22.32 8.81 -19.78
N PHE A 4 23.45 9.06 -20.47
CA PHE A 4 24.79 8.77 -19.94
C PHE A 4 25.13 9.53 -18.64
N TYR A 5 24.45 10.65 -18.40
CA TYR A 5 24.56 11.47 -17.18
C TYR A 5 23.47 11.15 -16.14
N GLY A 6 22.62 10.19 -16.43
CA GLY A 6 21.52 9.81 -15.52
C GLY A 6 22.01 8.91 -14.40
N VAL A 7 21.23 8.87 -13.33
CA VAL A 7 21.43 8.00 -12.17
C VAL A 7 20.23 7.09 -12.03
N ALA A 8 20.47 5.81 -11.74
CA ALA A 8 19.44 4.85 -11.37
C ALA A 8 19.38 4.76 -9.84
N VAL A 9 18.22 5.04 -9.25
CA VAL A 9 17.97 4.82 -7.83
C VAL A 9 17.22 3.50 -7.69
N VAL A 10 17.84 2.50 -7.06
CA VAL A 10 17.40 1.10 -7.07
C VAL A 10 17.17 0.62 -5.65
N CYS A 11 16.01 -0.03 -5.41
CA CYS A 11 15.70 -0.63 -4.12
C CYS A 11 16.59 -1.85 -3.87
N ALA A 12 17.36 -1.83 -2.77
CA ALA A 12 18.24 -2.93 -2.37
C ALA A 12 17.46 -4.10 -1.76
N ASP A 13 16.26 -3.84 -1.23
CA ASP A 13 15.43 -4.85 -0.58
C ASP A 13 14.62 -5.67 -1.61
N ASP A 14 14.47 -5.18 -2.84
CA ASP A 14 13.81 -5.91 -3.93
C ASP A 14 14.83 -6.71 -4.74
N LYS A 15 14.80 -8.03 -4.60
CA LYS A 15 15.73 -8.94 -5.31
C LYS A 15 15.67 -8.79 -6.82
N SER A 16 14.48 -8.55 -7.38
CA SER A 16 14.28 -8.43 -8.83
C SER A 16 14.91 -7.14 -9.35
N ALA A 17 14.70 -6.02 -8.65
CA ALA A 17 15.33 -4.75 -8.96
C ALA A 17 16.85 -4.82 -8.76
N TYR A 18 17.30 -5.38 -7.64
CA TYR A 18 18.72 -5.49 -7.31
C TYR A 18 19.52 -6.31 -8.34
N CYS A 19 18.96 -7.43 -8.81
CA CYS A 19 19.58 -8.25 -9.88
C CYS A 19 19.74 -7.54 -11.24
N LEU A 20 19.12 -6.37 -11.42
CA LEU A 20 19.27 -5.58 -12.64
C LEU A 20 20.48 -4.63 -12.60
N ILE A 21 21.08 -4.40 -11.43
CA ILE A 21 22.17 -3.43 -11.25
C ILE A 21 23.33 -3.71 -12.21
N ASP A 22 23.74 -4.98 -12.36
CA ASP A 22 24.83 -5.38 -13.26
C ASP A 22 24.54 -5.10 -14.75
N LYS A 23 23.26 -4.84 -15.10
CA LYS A 23 22.82 -4.52 -16.47
C LYS A 23 22.67 -3.02 -16.69
N ILE A 24 22.87 -2.21 -15.66
CA ILE A 24 22.74 -0.75 -15.72
C ILE A 24 24.11 -0.16 -16.02
N HIS A 25 24.26 0.48 -17.20
CA HIS A 25 25.50 1.14 -17.61
C HIS A 25 25.61 2.61 -17.15
N ALA A 26 24.73 3.04 -16.25
CA ALA A 26 24.74 4.36 -15.63
C ALA A 26 25.13 4.23 -14.14
N ARG A 27 25.40 5.35 -13.50
CA ARG A 27 25.62 5.38 -12.05
C ARG A 27 24.37 4.84 -11.33
N VAL A 28 24.59 4.00 -10.33
CA VAL A 28 23.52 3.43 -9.50
C VAL A 28 23.67 3.96 -8.07
N ILE A 29 22.56 4.29 -7.44
CA ILE A 29 22.44 4.55 -6.01
C ILE A 29 21.43 3.55 -5.48
N THR A 30 21.82 2.73 -4.52
CA THR A 30 20.93 1.79 -3.86
C THR A 30 20.30 2.42 -2.63
N TYR A 31 19.04 2.07 -2.36
CA TYR A 31 18.34 2.52 -1.16
C TYR A 31 17.52 1.40 -0.54
N GLY A 32 17.22 1.51 0.74
CA GLY A 32 16.36 0.56 1.42
C GLY A 32 16.70 0.39 2.90
N PHE A 33 16.31 -0.76 3.44
CA PHE A 33 16.61 -1.17 4.81
C PHE A 33 17.88 -2.04 4.89
N HIS A 34 18.30 -2.59 3.75
CA HIS A 34 19.46 -3.48 3.68
C HIS A 34 20.73 -2.76 4.13
N ASP A 35 21.59 -3.47 4.89
CA ASP A 35 22.81 -2.90 5.47
C ASP A 35 23.81 -2.37 4.43
N ASP A 36 23.83 -2.96 3.24
CA ASP A 36 24.72 -2.59 2.13
C ASP A 36 24.11 -1.51 1.20
N ALA A 37 22.96 -0.93 1.53
CA ALA A 37 22.37 0.14 0.71
C ALA A 37 23.19 1.44 0.83
N ASP A 38 23.38 2.15 -0.30
CA ASP A 38 24.07 3.45 -0.30
C ASP A 38 23.32 4.49 0.55
N VAL A 39 21.99 4.44 0.55
CA VAL A 39 21.11 5.25 1.40
C VAL A 39 20.21 4.32 2.18
N ARG A 40 20.53 4.14 3.46
CA ARG A 40 19.86 3.17 4.33
C ARG A 40 18.90 3.85 5.29
N ALA A 41 17.68 3.32 5.38
CA ALA A 41 16.77 3.63 6.47
C ALA A 41 16.86 2.56 7.57
N TYR A 42 16.82 2.98 8.83
CA TYR A 42 16.87 2.09 9.99
C TYR A 42 16.13 2.70 11.18
N ASP A 43 15.99 1.96 12.26
CA ASP A 43 15.30 2.38 13.49
C ASP A 43 13.89 2.91 13.19
N VAL A 44 13.13 2.15 12.39
CA VAL A 44 11.75 2.49 12.00
C VAL A 44 10.82 2.20 13.18
N GLN A 45 10.04 3.20 13.57
CA GLN A 45 9.12 3.11 14.69
C GLN A 45 7.79 3.74 14.33
N ALA A 46 6.71 3.02 14.58
CA ALA A 46 5.36 3.56 14.43
C ALA A 46 5.13 4.68 15.47
N ILE A 47 4.60 5.82 15.00
CA ILE A 47 4.16 6.93 15.82
C ILE A 47 2.66 7.17 15.61
N LYS A 48 2.05 8.02 16.43
CA LYS A 48 0.58 8.20 16.44
C LYS A 48 -0.05 8.43 15.06
N ASN A 49 0.63 9.18 14.18
CA ASN A 49 0.10 9.54 12.85
C ASN A 49 1.16 9.32 11.76
N GLY A 50 1.92 8.23 11.82
CA GLY A 50 2.94 7.96 10.81
C GLY A 50 4.08 7.11 11.32
N GLU A 51 5.24 7.27 10.69
CA GLU A 51 6.48 6.56 11.03
C GLU A 51 7.59 7.55 11.37
N SER A 52 8.42 7.22 12.36
CA SER A 52 9.72 7.85 12.60
C SER A 52 10.83 6.89 12.19
N PHE A 53 11.88 7.40 11.61
CA PHE A 53 13.00 6.59 11.13
C PHE A 53 14.29 7.40 11.04
N LYS A 54 15.41 6.70 10.92
CA LYS A 54 16.71 7.31 10.66
C LYS A 54 17.19 6.93 9.28
N VAL A 55 17.97 7.81 8.66
CA VAL A 55 18.63 7.56 7.39
C VAL A 55 20.11 7.87 7.52
N GLU A 56 20.94 7.07 6.90
CA GLU A 56 22.39 7.29 6.75
C GLU A 56 22.84 6.92 5.34
N THR A 57 23.97 7.49 4.92
CA THR A 57 24.66 7.08 3.68
C THR A 57 25.84 6.18 4.02
N SER A 58 26.15 5.23 3.12
CA SER A 58 27.24 4.27 3.30
C SER A 58 28.63 4.93 3.47
N ASP A 59 28.83 6.12 2.90
CA ASP A 59 30.05 6.92 3.05
C ASP A 59 30.08 7.80 4.31
N GLY A 60 29.02 7.80 5.11
CA GLY A 60 28.90 8.60 6.33
C GLY A 60 28.74 10.11 6.10
N SER A 61 28.60 10.57 4.87
CA SER A 61 28.47 12.00 4.54
C SER A 61 27.13 12.60 4.95
N PHE A 62 26.11 11.77 5.10
CA PHE A 62 24.76 12.17 5.51
C PHE A 62 24.22 11.24 6.59
N GLY A 63 23.48 11.83 7.53
CA GLY A 63 22.71 11.07 8.53
C GLY A 63 21.68 11.96 9.19
N GLY A 64 20.51 11.41 9.53
CA GLY A 64 19.46 12.18 10.18
C GLY A 64 18.23 11.38 10.56
N ALA A 65 17.46 11.97 11.48
CA ALA A 65 16.15 11.49 11.85
C ALA A 65 15.06 12.20 11.05
N PHE A 66 14.05 11.45 10.67
CA PHE A 66 12.90 11.91 9.90
C PHE A 66 11.60 11.40 10.53
N SER A 67 10.51 12.08 10.25
CA SER A 67 9.15 11.59 10.49
C SER A 67 8.35 11.73 9.22
N LEU A 68 7.54 10.73 8.92
CA LEU A 68 6.68 10.68 7.75
C LEU A 68 5.23 10.53 8.24
N PRO A 69 4.29 11.42 7.86
CA PRO A 69 2.89 11.30 8.24
C PRO A 69 2.14 10.30 7.35
N MET A 70 2.74 9.14 7.16
CA MET A 70 2.18 7.98 6.46
C MET A 70 2.57 6.73 7.20
N LEU A 71 1.66 5.76 7.30
CA LEU A 71 1.88 4.50 7.98
C LEU A 71 2.51 3.46 7.05
N GLY A 72 3.28 2.56 7.66
CA GLY A 72 3.84 1.38 7.00
C GLY A 72 5.27 1.53 6.51
N ALA A 73 6.05 0.47 6.74
CA ALA A 73 7.47 0.42 6.37
C ALA A 73 7.72 0.66 4.87
N HIS A 74 6.80 0.23 4.00
CA HIS A 74 6.91 0.49 2.57
C HIS A 74 6.89 2.00 2.23
N ASN A 75 6.18 2.83 3.01
CA ASN A 75 6.21 4.28 2.83
C ASN A 75 7.51 4.89 3.34
N VAL A 76 8.13 4.33 4.37
CA VAL A 76 9.50 4.69 4.79
C VAL A 76 10.49 4.34 3.68
N GLN A 77 10.35 3.19 3.03
CA GLN A 77 11.19 2.79 1.89
C GLN A 77 11.04 3.77 0.72
N ASN A 78 9.81 4.16 0.38
CA ASN A 78 9.53 5.19 -0.64
C ASN A 78 10.13 6.55 -0.26
N ALA A 79 10.03 6.95 1.00
CA ALA A 79 10.64 8.16 1.54
C ALA A 79 12.18 8.13 1.43
N THR A 80 12.78 6.95 1.68
CA THR A 80 14.23 6.76 1.54
C THR A 80 14.67 6.91 0.09
N ALA A 81 13.89 6.43 -0.88
CA ALA A 81 14.13 6.68 -2.30
C ALA A 81 14.11 8.18 -2.62
N ALA A 82 13.11 8.90 -2.09
CA ALA A 82 13.02 10.36 -2.28
C ALA A 82 14.21 11.10 -1.65
N ILE A 83 14.69 10.65 -0.48
CA ILE A 83 15.90 11.19 0.15
C ILE A 83 17.13 10.91 -0.73
N ALA A 84 17.29 9.70 -1.27
CA ALA A 84 18.39 9.35 -2.17
C ALA A 84 18.43 10.27 -3.40
N VAL A 85 17.27 10.53 -4.01
CA VAL A 85 17.16 11.47 -5.13
C VAL A 85 17.49 12.90 -4.69
N ALA A 86 17.00 13.34 -3.54
CA ALA A 86 17.27 14.68 -3.03
C ALA A 86 18.75 14.91 -2.75
N LEU A 87 19.46 13.91 -2.20
CA LEU A 87 20.90 13.95 -1.98
C LEU A 87 21.67 14.04 -3.30
N GLU A 88 21.26 13.27 -4.31
CA GLU A 88 21.87 13.34 -5.65
C GLU A 88 21.71 14.73 -6.29
N LEU A 89 20.59 15.40 -6.02
CA LEU A 89 20.33 16.77 -6.47
C LEU A 89 21.01 17.84 -5.61
N GLY A 90 21.77 17.44 -4.58
CA GLY A 90 22.46 18.38 -3.69
C GLY A 90 21.53 19.17 -2.76
N ILE A 91 20.34 18.63 -2.47
CA ILE A 91 19.39 19.30 -1.58
C ILE A 91 19.86 19.15 -0.12
N GLU A 92 19.89 20.27 0.60
CA GLU A 92 20.31 20.29 1.99
C GLU A 92 19.36 19.51 2.91
N LYS A 93 19.92 18.84 3.92
CA LYS A 93 19.22 18.06 4.93
C LYS A 93 18.04 18.82 5.57
N SER A 94 18.25 20.09 5.93
CA SER A 94 17.23 20.92 6.54
C SER A 94 16.01 21.12 5.64
N SER A 95 16.22 21.20 4.32
CA SER A 95 15.16 21.33 3.33
C SER A 95 14.40 20.02 3.16
N ILE A 96 15.12 18.89 3.13
CA ILE A 96 14.49 17.55 3.10
C ILE A 96 13.64 17.35 4.35
N GLN A 97 14.17 17.64 5.54
CA GLN A 97 13.41 17.50 6.79
C GLN A 97 12.16 18.36 6.83
N ARG A 98 12.24 19.64 6.38
CA ARG A 98 11.06 20.51 6.29
C ARG A 98 10.02 19.96 5.32
N ALA A 99 10.45 19.43 4.17
CA ALA A 99 9.53 18.83 3.21
C ALA A 99 8.72 17.69 3.82
N PHE A 100 9.36 16.80 4.59
CA PHE A 100 8.67 15.71 5.30
C PHE A 100 7.72 16.23 6.39
N GLN A 101 8.08 17.28 7.13
CA GLN A 101 7.21 17.88 8.14
C GLN A 101 5.96 18.56 7.57
N CYS A 102 6.05 19.10 6.34
CA CYS A 102 4.94 19.75 5.65
C CYS A 102 4.21 18.80 4.67
N PHE A 103 4.62 17.54 4.61
CA PHE A 103 4.03 16.57 3.71
C PHE A 103 2.67 16.11 4.25
N GLU A 104 1.62 16.28 3.46
CA GLU A 104 0.24 15.94 3.85
C GLU A 104 -0.18 14.54 3.42
N GLY A 105 0.73 13.75 2.84
CA GLY A 105 0.47 12.43 2.29
C GLY A 105 0.18 12.45 0.80
N ILE A 106 -0.25 11.33 0.29
CA ILE A 106 -0.67 11.14 -1.10
C ILE A 106 -2.08 10.56 -1.07
N ASP A 107 -2.97 11.12 -1.88
CA ASP A 107 -4.33 10.62 -2.01
C ASP A 107 -4.31 9.12 -2.33
N ARG A 108 -5.17 8.39 -1.61
CA ARG A 108 -5.30 6.95 -1.78
C ARG A 108 -3.99 6.16 -1.55
N ARG A 109 -3.11 6.64 -0.66
CA ARG A 109 -1.93 5.92 -0.16
C ARG A 109 -2.03 5.83 1.35
N PHE A 110 -2.72 4.79 1.82
CA PHE A 110 -3.05 4.56 3.22
C PHE A 110 -3.71 5.80 3.87
N GLN A 111 -4.66 6.39 3.16
CA GLN A 111 -5.35 7.60 3.59
C GLN A 111 -6.40 7.24 4.64
N ILE A 112 -6.28 7.83 5.83
CA ILE A 112 -7.08 7.48 6.99
C ILE A 112 -8.15 8.54 7.24
N TYR A 113 -9.38 8.10 7.38
CA TYR A 113 -10.53 8.91 7.78
C TYR A 113 -11.06 8.37 9.12
N PRO A 114 -10.61 8.92 10.27
CA PRO A 114 -11.02 8.46 11.57
C PRO A 114 -12.39 9.01 11.97
N ASN A 115 -13.10 8.26 12.82
CA ASN A 115 -14.39 8.67 13.40
C ASN A 115 -15.46 9.02 12.36
N VAL A 116 -15.50 8.32 11.25
CA VAL A 116 -16.57 8.44 10.26
C VAL A 116 -17.85 7.88 10.88
N VAL A 117 -18.91 8.67 10.88
CA VAL A 117 -20.24 8.22 11.35
C VAL A 117 -20.97 7.56 10.19
N PHE A 118 -21.14 6.26 10.25
CA PHE A 118 -21.84 5.48 9.25
C PHE A 118 -22.89 4.59 9.96
N GLU A 119 -24.17 4.75 9.58
CA GLU A 119 -25.31 4.04 10.20
C GLU A 119 -25.31 4.11 11.75
N ASN A 120 -25.09 5.28 12.32
CA ASN A 120 -24.97 5.54 13.76
C ASN A 120 -23.82 4.79 14.47
N LYS A 121 -22.83 4.30 13.73
CA LYS A 121 -21.62 3.68 14.24
C LYS A 121 -20.43 4.55 13.91
N SER A 122 -19.44 4.64 14.80
CA SER A 122 -18.19 5.36 14.56
C SER A 122 -17.14 4.38 14.07
N ILE A 123 -16.73 4.50 12.82
CA ILE A 123 -15.75 3.62 12.18
C ILE A 123 -14.54 4.41 11.68
N THR A 124 -13.45 3.72 11.38
CA THR A 124 -12.31 4.28 10.66
C THR A 124 -12.31 3.74 9.24
N ILE A 125 -12.22 4.62 8.25
CA ILE A 125 -12.05 4.23 6.85
C ILE A 125 -10.61 4.47 6.42
N VAL A 126 -10.05 3.51 5.70
CA VAL A 126 -8.73 3.62 5.08
C VAL A 126 -8.88 3.39 3.58
N ASP A 127 -8.48 4.36 2.76
CA ASP A 127 -8.44 4.24 1.30
C ASP A 127 -7.00 4.02 0.83
N ASP A 128 -6.76 2.92 0.10
CA ASP A 128 -5.46 2.63 -0.47
C ASP A 128 -5.56 2.13 -1.91
N TYR A 129 -4.64 2.60 -2.74
CA TYR A 129 -4.56 2.26 -4.16
C TYR A 129 -4.02 0.84 -4.41
N ALA A 130 -3.67 0.08 -3.37
CA ALA A 130 -3.09 -1.26 -3.46
C ALA A 130 -3.92 -2.18 -4.36
N HIS A 131 -3.30 -2.68 -5.39
CA HIS A 131 -3.93 -3.52 -6.42
C HIS A 131 -3.02 -4.64 -6.92
N HIS A 132 -1.82 -4.76 -6.36
CA HIS A 132 -0.88 -5.86 -6.59
C HIS A 132 -0.76 -6.70 -5.30
N PRO A 133 -0.59 -8.04 -5.36
CA PRO A 133 -0.48 -8.86 -4.15
C PRO A 133 0.58 -8.38 -3.15
N ASN A 134 1.75 -7.93 -3.63
CA ASN A 134 2.80 -7.40 -2.77
C ASN A 134 2.37 -6.12 -2.03
N GLU A 135 1.63 -5.23 -2.70
CA GLU A 135 1.07 -4.03 -2.06
C GLU A 135 0.05 -4.41 -1.00
N LEU A 136 -0.83 -5.38 -1.29
CA LEU A 136 -1.81 -5.88 -0.32
C LEU A 136 -1.13 -6.47 0.92
N VAL A 137 -0.05 -7.22 0.76
CA VAL A 137 0.73 -7.75 1.90
C VAL A 137 1.19 -6.63 2.82
N GLU A 138 1.76 -5.56 2.27
CA GLU A 138 2.27 -4.44 3.07
C GLU A 138 1.15 -3.63 3.74
N VAL A 139 0.04 -3.42 3.04
CA VAL A 139 -1.16 -2.78 3.59
C VAL A 139 -1.73 -3.62 4.74
N LEU A 140 -1.93 -4.93 4.55
CA LEU A 140 -2.48 -5.82 5.59
C LEU A 140 -1.56 -5.90 6.82
N LYS A 141 -0.24 -5.95 6.65
CA LYS A 141 0.72 -5.84 7.76
C LYS A 141 0.56 -4.54 8.53
N THR A 142 0.40 -3.43 7.81
CA THR A 142 0.21 -2.12 8.43
C THR A 142 -1.07 -2.09 9.27
N PHE A 143 -2.17 -2.69 8.79
CA PHE A 143 -3.41 -2.86 9.57
C PHE A 143 -3.19 -3.64 10.85
N GLN A 144 -2.48 -4.75 10.80
CA GLN A 144 -2.19 -5.59 11.98
C GLN A 144 -1.37 -4.84 13.03
N ILE A 145 -0.46 -3.98 12.61
CA ILE A 145 0.40 -3.19 13.51
C ILE A 145 -0.40 -2.06 14.19
N HIS A 146 -1.21 -1.33 13.41
CA HIS A 146 -1.85 -0.11 13.91
C HIS A 146 -3.23 -0.35 14.54
N TRP A 147 -3.93 -1.42 14.17
CA TRP A 147 -5.24 -1.79 14.71
C TRP A 147 -5.30 -3.26 15.14
N PRO A 148 -4.39 -3.74 16.01
CA PRO A 148 -4.30 -5.16 16.38
C PRO A 148 -5.52 -5.66 17.14
N ASN A 149 -6.28 -4.76 17.77
CA ASN A 149 -7.44 -5.10 18.61
C ASN A 149 -8.78 -4.69 17.98
N ASN A 150 -8.77 -4.10 16.79
CA ASN A 150 -9.99 -3.69 16.10
C ASN A 150 -10.44 -4.78 15.13
N ARG A 151 -11.73 -4.89 14.94
CA ARG A 151 -12.30 -5.69 13.87
C ARG A 151 -11.96 -5.03 12.53
N GLN A 152 -11.29 -5.78 11.65
CA GLN A 152 -10.80 -5.30 10.36
C GLN A 152 -11.68 -5.88 9.26
N ILE A 153 -12.18 -5.00 8.39
CA ILE A 153 -13.01 -5.34 7.23
C ILE A 153 -12.28 -4.87 5.99
N ILE A 154 -11.99 -5.79 5.09
CA ILE A 154 -11.28 -5.49 3.84
C ILE A 154 -12.28 -5.54 2.69
N VAL A 155 -12.36 -4.45 1.93
CA VAL A 155 -13.10 -4.37 0.66
C VAL A 155 -12.06 -4.23 -0.45
N PHE A 156 -11.98 -5.22 -1.31
CA PHE A 156 -10.97 -5.27 -2.37
C PHE A 156 -11.60 -5.27 -3.75
N GLN A 157 -11.15 -4.38 -4.63
CA GLN A 157 -11.50 -4.37 -6.04
C GLN A 157 -10.30 -4.77 -6.90
N PRO A 158 -10.29 -5.98 -7.48
CA PRO A 158 -9.26 -6.36 -8.45
C PRO A 158 -9.25 -5.39 -9.64
N HIS A 159 -8.06 -5.12 -10.18
CA HIS A 159 -7.90 -4.17 -11.27
C HIS A 159 -7.22 -4.81 -12.47
N ARG A 160 -7.90 -4.89 -13.61
CA ARG A 160 -7.56 -5.55 -14.88
C ARG A 160 -7.66 -7.08 -14.83
N TYR A 161 -8.35 -7.64 -15.79
CA TYR A 161 -8.47 -9.09 -15.94
C TYR A 161 -7.12 -9.78 -16.22
N THR A 162 -6.24 -9.14 -16.99
CA THR A 162 -4.90 -9.69 -17.28
C THR A 162 -4.07 -9.82 -15.99
N ARG A 163 -4.06 -8.80 -15.12
CA ARG A 163 -3.36 -8.88 -13.83
C ARG A 163 -3.98 -9.91 -12.92
N THR A 164 -5.31 -9.97 -12.84
CA THR A 164 -6.02 -10.96 -12.03
C THR A 164 -5.65 -12.36 -12.47
N ARG A 165 -5.59 -12.63 -13.79
CA ARG A 165 -5.14 -13.92 -14.34
C ARG A 165 -3.68 -14.23 -13.96
N ASP A 166 -2.78 -13.31 -14.24
CA ASP A 166 -1.33 -13.54 -14.15
C ASP A 166 -0.87 -13.70 -12.69
N LEU A 167 -1.61 -13.13 -11.73
CA LEU A 167 -1.29 -13.14 -10.31
C LEU A 167 -2.37 -13.85 -9.46
N PHE A 168 -3.24 -14.65 -10.07
CA PHE A 168 -4.42 -15.24 -9.44
C PHE A 168 -4.08 -15.98 -8.14
N GLU A 169 -3.12 -16.90 -8.20
CA GLU A 169 -2.71 -17.70 -7.04
C GLU A 169 -2.09 -16.83 -5.92
N HIS A 170 -1.37 -15.77 -6.26
CA HIS A 170 -0.82 -14.84 -5.30
C HIS A 170 -1.92 -14.02 -4.61
N PHE A 171 -2.95 -13.58 -5.36
CA PHE A 171 -4.12 -12.93 -4.74
C PHE A 171 -4.84 -13.89 -3.78
N VAL A 172 -5.06 -15.13 -4.20
CA VAL A 172 -5.69 -16.15 -3.35
C VAL A 172 -4.87 -16.38 -2.08
N GLU A 173 -3.53 -16.50 -2.19
CA GLU A 173 -2.65 -16.71 -1.04
C GLU A 173 -2.75 -15.55 -0.04
N VAL A 174 -2.59 -14.32 -0.50
CA VAL A 174 -2.60 -13.12 0.35
C VAL A 174 -3.97 -12.90 0.98
N LEU A 175 -5.04 -12.95 0.18
CA LEU A 175 -6.38 -12.63 0.64
C LEU A 175 -7.00 -13.74 1.49
N SER A 176 -6.53 -14.98 1.41
CA SER A 176 -6.95 -16.06 2.29
C SER A 176 -6.56 -15.85 3.76
N SER A 177 -5.66 -14.93 4.07
CA SER A 177 -5.30 -14.54 5.44
C SER A 177 -6.28 -13.55 6.07
N VAL A 178 -7.19 -12.97 5.29
CA VAL A 178 -8.14 -11.95 5.73
C VAL A 178 -9.38 -12.60 6.34
N GLU A 179 -9.76 -12.19 7.54
CA GLU A 179 -10.89 -12.77 8.26
C GLU A 179 -12.24 -12.33 7.69
N ARG A 180 -12.37 -11.04 7.33
CA ARG A 180 -13.59 -10.45 6.77
C ARG A 180 -13.27 -9.73 5.48
N LEU A 181 -13.63 -10.34 4.36
CA LEU A 181 -13.26 -9.89 3.02
C LEU A 181 -14.49 -9.75 2.12
N PHE A 182 -14.64 -8.57 1.54
CA PHE A 182 -15.55 -8.30 0.44
C PHE A 182 -14.74 -8.11 -0.84
N VAL A 183 -15.01 -8.90 -1.86
CA VAL A 183 -14.35 -8.79 -3.17
C VAL A 183 -15.36 -8.30 -4.19
N LEU A 184 -15.05 -7.16 -4.79
CA LEU A 184 -15.84 -6.59 -5.88
C LEU A 184 -15.52 -7.27 -7.22
N GLU A 185 -16.38 -7.01 -8.21
CA GLU A 185 -16.05 -7.39 -9.59
C GLU A 185 -14.81 -6.64 -10.08
N VAL A 186 -14.06 -7.28 -10.98
CA VAL A 186 -12.82 -6.72 -11.55
C VAL A 186 -13.11 -5.41 -12.26
N TYR A 187 -12.41 -4.36 -11.87
CA TYR A 187 -12.38 -3.14 -12.66
C TYR A 187 -11.60 -3.37 -13.96
N SER A 188 -12.30 -3.37 -15.08
CA SER A 188 -11.74 -3.82 -16.35
C SER A 188 -10.64 -2.92 -16.92
N ALA A 189 -10.66 -1.61 -16.62
CA ALA A 189 -9.77 -0.61 -17.22
C ALA A 189 -9.72 -0.69 -18.77
N GLY A 190 -10.87 -1.03 -19.40
CA GLY A 190 -10.99 -1.18 -20.85
C GLY A 190 -10.61 -2.56 -21.40
N GLU A 191 -10.20 -3.50 -20.55
CA GLU A 191 -9.93 -4.88 -20.98
C GLU A 191 -11.23 -5.67 -21.15
N LYS A 192 -11.20 -6.71 -21.99
CA LYS A 192 -12.27 -7.70 -22.08
C LYS A 192 -12.18 -8.67 -20.90
N SER A 193 -13.33 -9.15 -20.44
CA SER A 193 -13.39 -10.19 -19.41
C SER A 193 -12.62 -11.46 -19.84
N ILE A 194 -11.96 -12.10 -18.88
CA ILE A 194 -11.27 -13.37 -19.05
C ILE A 194 -11.99 -14.39 -18.18
N GLU A 195 -12.44 -15.48 -18.77
CA GLU A 195 -13.16 -16.56 -18.07
C GLU A 195 -12.31 -17.13 -16.92
N GLY A 196 -12.92 -17.27 -15.76
CA GLY A 196 -12.27 -17.78 -14.55
C GLY A 196 -11.35 -16.76 -13.84
N CYS A 197 -11.28 -15.51 -14.30
CA CYS A 197 -10.43 -14.46 -13.73
C CYS A 197 -11.24 -13.24 -13.25
N ASP A 198 -12.50 -13.45 -12.89
CA ASP A 198 -13.42 -12.48 -12.32
C ASP A 198 -13.41 -12.47 -10.79
N GLY A 199 -14.09 -11.50 -10.19
CA GLY A 199 -14.19 -11.37 -8.74
C GLY A 199 -14.84 -12.59 -8.08
N LEU A 200 -15.86 -13.18 -8.72
CA LEU A 200 -16.54 -14.38 -8.22
C LEU A 200 -15.60 -15.61 -8.20
N SER A 201 -14.80 -15.78 -9.25
CA SER A 201 -13.82 -16.86 -9.33
C SER A 201 -12.75 -16.74 -8.26
N LEU A 202 -12.31 -15.50 -7.99
CA LEU A 202 -11.35 -15.21 -6.92
C LEU A 202 -11.95 -15.57 -5.55
N VAL A 203 -13.18 -15.17 -5.24
CA VAL A 203 -13.88 -15.50 -4.00
C VAL A 203 -14.01 -17.01 -3.82
N LYS A 204 -14.39 -17.75 -4.87
CA LYS A 204 -14.49 -19.22 -4.81
C LYS A 204 -13.14 -19.87 -4.46
N ALA A 205 -12.07 -19.40 -5.05
CA ALA A 205 -10.73 -19.90 -4.78
C ALA A 205 -10.26 -19.57 -3.36
N ILE A 206 -10.51 -18.34 -2.88
CA ILE A 206 -10.21 -17.93 -1.52
C ILE A 206 -10.99 -18.78 -0.51
N ASN A 207 -12.32 -18.92 -0.68
CA ASN A 207 -13.17 -19.72 0.21
C ASN A 207 -12.78 -21.20 0.26
N SER A 208 -12.13 -21.72 -0.78
CA SER A 208 -11.60 -23.09 -0.74
C SER A 208 -10.39 -23.25 0.19
N LYS A 209 -9.69 -22.17 0.51
CA LYS A 209 -8.49 -22.16 1.37
C LYS A 209 -8.73 -21.51 2.73
N ASN A 210 -9.70 -20.60 2.84
CA ASN A 210 -9.95 -19.79 4.03
C ASN A 210 -11.10 -20.35 4.87
N GLN A 211 -10.98 -20.16 6.20
CA GLN A 211 -12.08 -20.37 7.16
C GLN A 211 -12.79 -19.05 7.52
N GLY A 212 -12.36 -17.94 6.95
CA GLY A 212 -12.95 -16.61 7.14
C GLY A 212 -14.18 -16.37 6.27
N GLU A 213 -14.81 -15.22 6.46
CA GLU A 213 -15.98 -14.78 5.71
C GLU A 213 -15.55 -13.97 4.48
N THR A 214 -15.61 -14.60 3.30
CA THR A 214 -15.32 -13.92 2.02
C THR A 214 -16.58 -13.85 1.18
N VAL A 215 -17.00 -12.63 0.85
CA VAL A 215 -18.24 -12.34 0.14
C VAL A 215 -17.94 -11.69 -1.21
N PHE A 216 -18.59 -12.19 -2.28
CA PHE A 216 -18.54 -11.51 -3.58
C PHE A 216 -19.63 -10.43 -3.66
N VAL A 217 -19.23 -9.23 -4.08
CA VAL A 217 -20.13 -8.10 -4.32
C VAL A 217 -20.01 -7.68 -5.78
N LYS A 218 -21.10 -7.89 -6.54
CA LYS A 218 -21.06 -7.68 -7.99
C LYS A 218 -21.01 -6.20 -8.35
N GLU A 219 -21.90 -5.42 -7.76
CA GLU A 219 -22.03 -4.00 -8.08
C GLU A 219 -21.43 -3.15 -6.97
N LEU A 220 -20.64 -2.15 -7.34
CA LEU A 220 -20.01 -1.23 -6.38
C LEU A 220 -21.05 -0.52 -5.50
N THR A 221 -22.19 -0.20 -6.06
CA THR A 221 -23.30 0.49 -5.37
C THR A 221 -23.94 -0.35 -4.25
N ASP A 222 -23.75 -1.65 -4.26
CA ASP A 222 -24.34 -2.52 -3.24
C ASP A 222 -23.49 -2.58 -1.96
N ILE A 223 -22.21 -2.19 -2.05
CA ILE A 223 -21.25 -2.36 -0.95
C ILE A 223 -21.62 -1.50 0.26
N GLU A 224 -22.13 -0.29 0.07
CA GLU A 224 -22.54 0.59 1.17
C GLU A 224 -23.69 -0.03 1.97
N ASN A 225 -24.71 -0.58 1.28
CA ASN A 225 -25.83 -1.26 1.94
C ASN A 225 -25.37 -2.52 2.69
N ILE A 226 -24.47 -3.30 2.09
CA ILE A 226 -23.90 -4.50 2.73
C ILE A 226 -23.11 -4.12 3.96
N LEU A 227 -22.25 -3.08 3.88
CA LEU A 227 -21.48 -2.61 5.01
C LEU A 227 -22.35 -2.01 6.11
N ALA A 228 -23.47 -1.36 5.77
CA ALA A 228 -24.44 -0.81 6.73
C ALA A 228 -24.94 -1.86 7.73
N ASP A 229 -25.23 -3.06 7.23
CA ASP A 229 -25.69 -4.19 8.05
C ASP A 229 -24.52 -4.91 8.76
N PHE A 230 -23.30 -4.78 8.26
CA PHE A 230 -22.16 -5.60 8.67
C PHE A 230 -21.22 -4.91 9.67
N VAL A 231 -21.00 -3.58 9.54
CA VAL A 231 -20.05 -2.87 10.41
C VAL A 231 -20.56 -2.76 11.85
N GLU A 232 -19.62 -2.68 12.77
CA GLU A 232 -19.83 -2.42 14.19
C GLU A 232 -19.08 -1.17 14.62
N ASP A 233 -19.34 -0.72 15.84
CA ASP A 233 -18.67 0.45 16.39
C ASP A 233 -17.17 0.18 16.57
N ASN A 234 -16.33 1.13 16.20
CA ASN A 234 -14.86 1.02 16.19
C ASN A 234 -14.24 0.07 15.14
N ASP A 235 -15.01 -0.39 14.16
CA ASP A 235 -14.43 -1.14 13.03
C ASP A 235 -13.46 -0.29 12.21
N VAL A 236 -12.51 -0.98 11.58
CA VAL A 236 -11.61 -0.39 10.59
C VAL A 236 -11.88 -1.01 9.23
N VAL A 237 -12.38 -0.19 8.31
CA VAL A 237 -12.77 -0.61 6.96
C VAL A 237 -11.71 -0.13 5.96
N ALA A 238 -11.07 -1.08 5.29
CA ALA A 238 -10.12 -0.79 4.21
C ALA A 238 -10.79 -0.88 2.84
N LEU A 239 -10.65 0.16 2.04
CA LEU A 239 -11.07 0.21 0.65
C LEU A 239 -9.82 0.11 -0.23
N LEU A 240 -9.59 -1.08 -0.83
CA LEU A 240 -8.34 -1.40 -1.53
C LEU A 240 -8.57 -1.60 -3.03
N GLY A 241 -7.83 -0.88 -3.85
CA GLY A 241 -7.85 -1.06 -5.30
C GLY A 241 -7.61 0.20 -6.12
N ALA A 242 -7.16 0.04 -7.35
CA ALA A 242 -6.86 1.14 -8.28
C ALA A 242 -8.04 1.60 -9.14
N GLY A 243 -9.21 0.97 -8.98
CA GLY A 243 -10.41 1.21 -9.76
C GLY A 243 -11.39 2.20 -9.13
N SER A 244 -12.67 2.01 -9.45
CA SER A 244 -13.78 2.85 -8.99
C SER A 244 -14.02 2.80 -7.47
N ILE A 245 -13.48 1.83 -6.77
CA ILE A 245 -13.56 1.72 -5.31
C ILE A 245 -13.07 2.98 -4.59
N GLY A 246 -12.09 3.70 -5.16
CA GLY A 246 -11.59 4.94 -4.56
C GLY A 246 -12.64 6.06 -4.42
N GLY A 247 -13.73 5.99 -5.19
CA GLY A 247 -14.86 6.90 -5.04
C GLY A 247 -15.72 6.64 -3.81
N LEU A 248 -15.70 5.42 -3.24
CA LEU A 248 -16.51 5.06 -2.09
C LEU A 248 -16.12 5.82 -0.83
N ALA A 249 -14.83 6.06 -0.60
CA ALA A 249 -14.38 6.77 0.59
C ALA A 249 -15.08 8.12 0.74
N GLN A 250 -15.31 8.83 -0.37
CA GLN A 250 -16.03 10.12 -0.37
C GLN A 250 -17.52 9.94 -0.02
N GLY A 251 -18.16 8.85 -0.43
CA GLY A 251 -19.56 8.54 -0.08
C GLY A 251 -19.77 8.37 1.42
N PHE A 252 -18.81 7.78 2.11
CA PHE A 252 -18.87 7.60 3.57
C PHE A 252 -18.63 8.91 4.36
N LEU A 253 -18.09 9.95 3.72
CA LEU A 253 -17.75 11.23 4.37
C LEU A 253 -18.86 12.27 4.24
N THR A 254 -19.90 12.01 3.44
CA THR A 254 -21.04 12.90 3.21
C THR A 254 -22.23 12.52 4.06
#